data_0fc5d3b13acc805905780c45294d4995
#
_entry.id   0fc5d3b13acc805905780c45294d4995
#
_cell.length_a   1.000
_cell.length_b   1.000
_cell.length_c   1.000
_cell.angle_alpha   90.00
_cell.angle_beta   90.00
_cell.angle_gamma   90.00
#
_symmetry.space_group_name_H-M   'P 1'
#
loop_
_entity.id
_entity.type
_entity.pdbx_description
1 polymer ?
#
loop_
_entity_poly.entity_id
_entity_poly.type
_entity_poly.pdbx_seq_one_letter_code
_entity_poly.pdbx_strand_id
1 'polypeptide(L)'
;MRLMFRALLVLTAVFGAGEARAEFINRPQTGISLNTVLADAQKLADARPGALVMRIEGRSMLPFFGEGSVVVVKRIDPAKLRAGMVVVYTNRFGETVAHRLVATVEGGWTAQGYNNETADSTVVNGSNLQGVVYATFHSSGRLDTVDLDGLIKSIPAALAAPAR
;
A
#
# COMPACT_ATOMS: atom_id res chain seq x y z
N MET A 1 -37.24 5.12 72.15
CA MET A 1 -36.98 5.84 70.87
C MET A 1 -35.63 5.39 70.36
N ARG A 2 -35.59 4.38 69.46
CA ARG A 2 -34.38 3.77 68.94
C ARG A 2 -34.27 4.19 67.48
N LEU A 3 -33.28 5.07 67.16
CA LEU A 3 -32.91 5.42 65.80
C LEU A 3 -32.14 4.26 65.20
N MET A 4 -32.70 3.65 64.16
CA MET A 4 -31.97 2.71 63.26
C MET A 4 -31.31 3.48 62.16
N PHE A 5 -29.97 3.60 62.18
CA PHE A 5 -29.18 4.04 61.07
C PHE A 5 -29.11 2.90 60.04
N ARG A 6 -29.75 3.10 58.87
CA ARG A 6 -29.54 2.26 57.72
C ARG A 6 -28.31 2.77 56.96
N ALA A 7 -27.22 2.03 57.02
CA ALA A 7 -26.05 2.27 56.17
C ALA A 7 -26.38 1.86 54.73
N LEU A 8 -26.41 2.84 53.83
CA LEU A 8 -26.53 2.62 52.38
C LEU A 8 -25.16 2.29 51.83
N LEU A 9 -24.93 1.01 51.48
CA LEU A 9 -23.70 0.56 50.82
C LEU A 9 -23.80 0.93 49.34
N VAL A 10 -23.09 1.98 48.90
CA VAL A 10 -22.95 2.33 47.49
C VAL A 10 -21.87 1.47 46.89
N LEU A 11 -22.26 0.46 46.12
CA LEU A 11 -21.37 -0.38 45.36
C LEU A 11 -21.01 0.37 44.07
N THR A 12 -19.89 1.07 44.05
CA THR A 12 -19.31 1.65 42.81
C THR A 12 -18.70 0.53 41.97
N ALA A 13 -19.45 0.08 40.97
CA ALA A 13 -18.90 -0.77 39.91
C ALA A 13 -17.94 0.08 39.07
N VAL A 14 -16.64 -0.13 39.29
CA VAL A 14 -15.59 0.39 38.38
C VAL A 14 -15.66 -0.46 37.13
N PHE A 15 -16.41 -0.01 36.12
CA PHE A 15 -16.27 -0.50 34.75
C PHE A 15 -14.89 -0.05 34.27
N GLY A 16 -13.93 -0.95 34.32
CA GLY A 16 -12.70 -0.79 33.58
C GLY A 16 -13.06 -0.75 32.11
N ALA A 17 -13.12 0.46 31.54
CA ALA A 17 -13.11 0.65 30.10
C ALA A 17 -11.75 0.14 29.62
N GLY A 18 -11.70 -1.12 29.21
CA GLY A 18 -10.59 -1.64 28.42
C GLY A 18 -10.56 -0.81 27.16
N GLU A 19 -9.62 0.13 27.09
CA GLU A 19 -9.30 0.80 25.84
C GLU A 19 -8.92 -0.31 24.86
N ALA A 20 -9.83 -0.62 23.93
CA ALA A 20 -9.49 -1.42 22.76
C ALA A 20 -8.44 -0.61 22.00
N ARG A 21 -7.16 -0.89 22.29
CA ARG A 21 -6.06 -0.39 21.49
C ARG A 21 -6.32 -0.92 20.08
N ALA A 22 -6.73 -0.03 19.19
CA ALA A 22 -6.79 -0.36 17.77
C ALA A 22 -5.40 -0.90 17.38
N GLU A 23 -5.33 -2.20 17.14
CA GLU A 23 -4.11 -2.83 16.70
C GLU A 23 -3.79 -2.26 15.34
N PHE A 24 -2.76 -1.40 15.27
CA PHE A 24 -2.34 -0.82 14.00
C PHE A 24 -1.81 -1.94 13.11
N ILE A 25 -2.61 -2.33 12.14
CA ILE A 25 -2.18 -3.27 11.11
C ILE A 25 -1.07 -2.59 10.31
N ASN A 26 0.15 -3.05 10.50
CA ASN A 26 1.32 -2.54 9.80
C ASN A 26 1.66 -3.43 8.60
N ARG A 27 2.19 -2.82 7.54
CA ARG A 27 2.78 -3.60 6.46
C ARG A 27 4.03 -4.35 6.93
N PRO A 28 4.42 -5.44 6.26
CA PRO A 28 5.72 -6.05 6.48
C PRO A 28 6.84 -5.02 6.25
N GLN A 29 7.84 -5.04 7.12
CA GLN A 29 9.01 -4.17 7.03
C GLN A 29 10.28 -5.01 7.00
N THR A 30 11.30 -4.50 6.35
CA THR A 30 12.65 -5.07 6.33
C THR A 30 13.65 -4.01 6.77
N GLY A 31 14.86 -4.41 7.13
CA GLY A 31 15.95 -3.46 7.40
C GLY A 31 16.54 -2.83 6.12
N ILE A 32 16.04 -3.20 4.94
CA ILE A 32 16.57 -2.75 3.65
C ILE A 32 16.04 -1.34 3.35
N SER A 33 16.94 -0.47 2.89
CA SER A 33 16.57 0.90 2.54
C SER A 33 15.64 0.97 1.34
N LEU A 34 14.87 2.03 1.24
CA LEU A 34 13.99 2.24 0.10
C LEU A 34 14.78 2.34 -1.22
N ASN A 35 15.97 2.96 -1.21
CA ASN A 35 16.81 3.09 -2.40
C ASN A 35 17.27 1.73 -2.93
N THR A 36 17.73 0.84 -2.04
CA THR A 36 18.12 -0.53 -2.41
C THR A 36 16.93 -1.29 -2.97
N VAL A 37 15.77 -1.20 -2.32
CA VAL A 37 14.54 -1.85 -2.77
C VAL A 37 14.11 -1.35 -4.15
N LEU A 38 14.18 -0.05 -4.42
CA LEU A 38 13.86 0.52 -5.73
C LEU A 38 14.82 0.01 -6.81
N ALA A 39 16.13 -0.04 -6.49
CA ALA A 39 17.13 -0.54 -7.43
C ALA A 39 16.92 -2.02 -7.77
N ASP A 40 16.56 -2.87 -6.79
CA ASP A 40 16.31 -4.28 -7.00
C ASP A 40 14.99 -4.53 -7.74
N ALA A 41 13.95 -3.75 -7.43
CA ALA A 41 12.69 -3.77 -8.17
C ALA A 41 12.91 -3.36 -9.64
N GLN A 42 13.74 -2.35 -9.89
CA GLN A 42 14.07 -1.92 -11.25
C GLN A 42 14.82 -3.00 -12.03
N LYS A 43 15.83 -3.66 -11.42
CA LYS A 43 16.51 -4.80 -12.05
C LYS A 43 15.53 -5.91 -12.45
N LEU A 44 14.55 -6.20 -11.58
CA LEU A 44 13.53 -7.21 -11.88
C LEU A 44 12.62 -6.76 -13.04
N ALA A 45 12.24 -5.48 -13.06
CA ALA A 45 11.42 -4.92 -14.14
C ALA A 45 12.14 -4.93 -15.47
N ASP A 46 13.43 -4.54 -15.51
CA ASP A 46 14.26 -4.52 -16.72
C ASP A 46 14.40 -5.92 -17.35
N ALA A 47 14.42 -6.96 -16.52
CA ALA A 47 14.42 -8.35 -16.97
C ALA A 47 13.04 -8.85 -17.48
N ARG A 48 12.01 -7.99 -17.50
CA ARG A 48 10.62 -8.36 -17.85
C ARG A 48 10.01 -7.33 -18.78
N PRO A 49 9.96 -7.58 -20.10
CA PRO A 49 9.39 -6.63 -21.05
C PRO A 49 7.99 -6.13 -20.65
N GLY A 50 7.82 -4.82 -20.61
CA GLY A 50 6.57 -4.16 -20.25
C GLY A 50 6.23 -4.17 -18.76
N ALA A 51 7.17 -4.53 -17.87
CA ALA A 51 7.01 -4.34 -16.44
C ALA A 51 7.31 -2.91 -16.01
N LEU A 52 6.66 -2.46 -14.95
CA LEU A 52 6.78 -1.14 -14.37
C LEU A 52 7.06 -1.27 -12.87
N VAL A 53 7.87 -0.35 -12.33
CA VAL A 53 8.09 -0.23 -10.88
C VAL A 53 7.18 0.87 -10.35
N MET A 54 6.47 0.60 -9.26
CA MET A 54 5.58 1.57 -8.62
C MET A 54 5.80 1.56 -7.12
N ARG A 55 5.85 2.74 -6.51
CA ARG A 55 5.79 2.91 -5.07
C ARG A 55 4.33 2.94 -4.63
N ILE A 56 4.02 2.24 -3.57
CA ILE A 56 2.67 2.21 -3.00
C ILE A 56 2.52 3.35 -1.99
N GLU A 57 1.39 4.02 -2.10
CA GLU A 57 0.86 4.96 -1.12
C GLU A 57 -0.44 4.42 -0.53
N GLY A 58 -0.76 4.83 0.70
CA GLY A 58 -1.97 4.42 1.37
C GLY A 58 -1.89 3.05 2.07
N ARG A 59 -3.04 2.62 2.59
CA ARG A 59 -3.16 1.50 3.54
C ARG A 59 -4.18 0.44 3.12
N SER A 60 -4.80 0.57 1.95
CA SER A 60 -5.89 -0.30 1.49
C SER A 60 -5.50 -1.76 1.32
N MET A 61 -4.21 -2.05 1.14
CA MET A 61 -3.70 -3.41 0.93
C MET A 61 -2.99 -4.01 2.16
N LEU A 62 -3.08 -3.35 3.33
CA LEU A 62 -2.61 -3.94 4.57
C LEU A 62 -3.35 -5.25 4.89
N PRO A 63 -2.71 -6.24 5.53
CA PRO A 63 -1.32 -6.24 6.03
C PRO A 63 -0.26 -6.61 4.98
N PHE A 64 -0.64 -6.93 3.75
CA PHE A 64 0.29 -7.50 2.75
C PHE A 64 1.31 -6.48 2.25
N PHE A 65 0.88 -5.29 1.90
CA PHE A 65 1.74 -4.16 1.55
C PHE A 65 0.98 -2.84 1.76
N GLY A 66 1.70 -1.73 1.81
CA GLY A 66 1.13 -0.41 2.01
C GLY A 66 2.17 0.67 1.77
N GLU A 67 1.96 1.83 2.32
CA GLU A 67 2.81 3.00 2.13
C GLU A 67 4.31 2.67 2.28
N GLY A 68 5.11 3.06 1.28
CA GLY A 68 6.55 2.77 1.21
C GLY A 68 6.91 1.37 0.73
N SER A 69 5.95 0.49 0.44
CA SER A 69 6.22 -0.74 -0.34
C SER A 69 6.46 -0.38 -1.80
N VAL A 70 7.24 -1.20 -2.48
CA VAL A 70 7.49 -1.09 -3.93
C VAL A 70 6.96 -2.33 -4.61
N VAL A 71 6.23 -2.17 -5.70
CA VAL A 71 5.71 -3.30 -6.49
C VAL A 71 6.25 -3.25 -7.91
N VAL A 72 6.44 -4.43 -8.48
CA VAL A 72 6.67 -4.61 -9.91
C VAL A 72 5.37 -5.06 -10.54
N VAL A 73 4.88 -4.29 -11.49
CA VAL A 73 3.61 -4.53 -12.18
C VAL A 73 3.90 -5.02 -13.58
N LYS A 74 3.31 -6.13 -13.98
CA LYS A 74 3.46 -6.72 -15.30
C LYS A 74 2.14 -6.64 -16.07
N ARG A 75 2.21 -6.22 -17.32
CA ARG A 75 1.04 -6.27 -18.22
C ARG A 75 0.53 -7.70 -18.35
N ILE A 76 -0.77 -7.86 -18.38
CA ILE A 76 -1.46 -9.14 -18.51
C ILE A 76 -2.62 -8.98 -19.50
N ASP A 77 -2.89 -10.03 -20.24
CA ASP A 77 -4.11 -10.14 -21.04
C ASP A 77 -5.32 -10.18 -20.08
N PRO A 78 -6.32 -9.30 -20.25
CA PRO A 78 -7.51 -9.28 -19.40
C PRO A 78 -8.23 -10.63 -19.33
N ALA A 79 -8.17 -11.45 -20.37
CA ALA A 79 -8.75 -12.78 -20.40
C ALA A 79 -8.08 -13.78 -19.43
N LYS A 80 -6.87 -13.46 -18.96
CA LYS A 80 -6.10 -14.27 -17.99
C LYS A 80 -6.32 -13.86 -16.54
N LEU A 81 -7.13 -12.84 -16.29
CA LEU A 81 -7.44 -12.40 -14.94
C LEU A 81 -8.18 -13.49 -14.17
N ARG A 82 -7.91 -13.57 -12.87
CA ARG A 82 -8.52 -14.53 -11.93
C ARG A 82 -8.82 -13.82 -10.62
N ALA A 83 -9.83 -14.28 -9.92
CA ALA A 83 -10.09 -13.85 -8.55
C ALA A 83 -8.86 -14.07 -7.67
N GLY A 84 -8.60 -13.15 -6.75
CA GLY A 84 -7.43 -13.15 -5.88
C GLY A 84 -6.19 -12.46 -6.46
N MET A 85 -6.10 -12.24 -7.78
CA MET A 85 -5.00 -11.47 -8.37
C MET A 85 -5.05 -10.03 -7.88
N VAL A 86 -3.90 -9.49 -7.51
CA VAL A 86 -3.76 -8.06 -7.22
C VAL A 86 -3.40 -7.36 -8.52
N VAL A 87 -4.25 -6.45 -8.93
CA VAL A 87 -4.09 -5.69 -10.17
C VAL A 87 -3.91 -4.22 -9.89
N VAL A 88 -3.24 -3.54 -10.82
CA VAL A 88 -3.14 -2.09 -10.85
C VAL A 88 -4.00 -1.59 -12.00
N TYR A 89 -4.85 -0.63 -11.71
CA TYR A 89 -5.79 -0.05 -12.67
C TYR A 89 -6.05 1.43 -12.36
N THR A 90 -6.59 2.14 -13.34
CA THR A 90 -7.04 3.52 -13.16
C THR A 90 -8.52 3.51 -12.78
N ASN A 91 -8.87 4.10 -11.64
CA ASN A 91 -10.26 4.20 -11.22
C ASN A 91 -11.00 5.32 -11.97
N ARG A 92 -12.33 5.43 -11.73
CA ARG A 92 -13.18 6.44 -12.37
C ARG A 92 -12.81 7.90 -12.03
N PHE A 93 -11.97 8.12 -11.03
CA PHE A 93 -11.49 9.44 -10.62
C PHE A 93 -10.12 9.78 -11.24
N GLY A 94 -9.57 8.86 -12.06
CA GLY A 94 -8.24 9.02 -12.66
C GLY A 94 -7.09 8.60 -11.76
N GLU A 95 -7.36 8.02 -10.60
CA GLU A 95 -6.33 7.59 -9.66
C GLU A 95 -5.84 6.17 -9.99
N THR A 96 -4.54 5.94 -9.81
CA THR A 96 -3.95 4.61 -9.92
C THR A 96 -4.14 3.85 -8.61
N VAL A 97 -4.80 2.72 -8.68
CA VAL A 97 -5.18 1.88 -7.54
C VAL A 97 -4.60 0.49 -7.70
N ALA A 98 -4.13 -0.11 -6.60
CA ALA A 98 -3.66 -1.49 -6.54
C ALA A 98 -4.55 -2.28 -5.57
N HIS A 99 -5.47 -3.10 -6.09
CA HIS A 99 -6.41 -3.88 -5.29
C HIS A 99 -6.56 -5.31 -5.82
N ARG A 100 -7.12 -6.18 -4.99
CA ARG A 100 -7.37 -7.58 -5.31
C ARG A 100 -8.68 -7.73 -6.10
N LEU A 101 -8.68 -8.52 -7.16
CA LEU A 101 -9.89 -8.95 -7.85
C LEU A 101 -10.73 -9.88 -6.96
N VAL A 102 -12.02 -9.61 -6.84
CA VAL A 102 -12.93 -10.34 -5.96
C VAL A 102 -13.87 -11.23 -6.76
N ALA A 103 -14.59 -10.66 -7.69
CA ALA A 103 -15.61 -11.35 -8.47
C ALA A 103 -15.73 -10.77 -9.88
N THR A 104 -16.20 -11.59 -10.79
CA THR A 104 -16.62 -11.14 -12.13
C THR A 104 -17.97 -10.44 -12.05
N VAL A 105 -18.12 -9.38 -12.82
CA VAL A 105 -19.35 -8.62 -12.98
C VAL A 105 -19.56 -8.31 -14.47
N GLU A 106 -20.70 -7.76 -14.81
CA GLU A 106 -20.93 -7.28 -16.16
C GLU A 106 -19.88 -6.23 -16.54
N GLY A 107 -19.18 -6.44 -17.63
CA GLY A 107 -18.14 -5.55 -18.14
C GLY A 107 -16.75 -5.72 -17.51
N GLY A 108 -16.52 -6.69 -16.60
CA GLY A 108 -15.19 -6.93 -16.05
C GLY A 108 -15.14 -7.57 -14.66
N TRP A 109 -14.41 -6.95 -13.75
CA TRP A 109 -14.14 -7.43 -12.40
C TRP A 109 -14.41 -6.37 -11.35
N THR A 110 -14.94 -6.79 -10.22
CA THR A 110 -14.92 -6.00 -8.98
C THR A 110 -13.56 -6.17 -8.30
N ALA A 111 -12.99 -5.10 -7.80
CA ALA A 111 -11.77 -5.11 -7.00
C ALA A 111 -12.05 -4.62 -5.57
N GLN A 112 -11.17 -4.98 -4.64
CA GLN A 112 -11.25 -4.55 -3.25
C GLN A 112 -9.88 -4.60 -2.58
N GLY A 113 -9.53 -3.56 -1.84
CA GLY A 113 -8.38 -3.58 -0.95
C GLY A 113 -8.58 -4.56 0.20
N TYR A 114 -7.53 -5.22 0.65
CA TYR A 114 -7.61 -6.15 1.79
C TYR A 114 -8.05 -5.46 3.10
N ASN A 115 -7.70 -4.19 3.26
CA ASN A 115 -8.04 -3.38 4.43
C ASN A 115 -9.27 -2.49 4.19
N ASN A 116 -10.05 -2.73 3.14
CA ASN A 116 -11.27 -2.00 2.83
C ASN A 116 -12.49 -2.84 3.19
N GLU A 117 -13.49 -2.23 3.78
CA GLU A 117 -14.76 -2.90 4.14
C GLU A 117 -15.61 -3.18 2.90
N THR A 118 -15.50 -2.34 1.86
CA THR A 118 -16.33 -2.41 0.67
C THR A 118 -15.48 -2.57 -0.59
N ALA A 119 -16.08 -3.16 -1.60
CA ALA A 119 -15.49 -3.24 -2.92
C ALA A 119 -15.48 -1.88 -3.63
N ASP A 120 -14.56 -1.75 -4.59
CA ASP A 120 -14.44 -0.53 -5.37
C ASP A 120 -15.64 -0.33 -6.30
N SER A 121 -16.02 0.92 -6.48
CA SER A 121 -17.12 1.27 -7.39
C SER A 121 -16.72 1.28 -8.87
N THR A 122 -15.41 1.12 -9.16
CA THR A 122 -14.88 1.05 -10.52
C THR A 122 -14.75 -0.40 -10.95
N VAL A 123 -15.37 -0.76 -12.06
CA VAL A 123 -15.20 -2.07 -12.69
C VAL A 123 -13.84 -2.11 -13.40
N VAL A 124 -13.03 -3.10 -13.07
CA VAL A 124 -11.73 -3.33 -13.71
C VAL A 124 -11.94 -4.13 -15.01
N ASN A 125 -11.43 -3.60 -16.11
CA ASN A 125 -11.50 -4.24 -17.42
C ASN A 125 -10.29 -3.85 -18.28
N GLY A 126 -10.28 -4.28 -19.54
CA GLY A 126 -9.15 -4.03 -20.43
C GLY A 126 -8.87 -2.56 -20.73
N SER A 127 -9.83 -1.65 -20.54
CA SER A 127 -9.64 -0.22 -20.84
C SER A 127 -8.92 0.54 -19.72
N ASN A 128 -9.01 0.07 -18.48
CA ASN A 128 -8.42 0.74 -17.32
C ASN A 128 -7.35 -0.09 -16.59
N LEU A 129 -7.17 -1.37 -16.95
CA LEU A 129 -6.15 -2.26 -16.39
C LEU A 129 -4.76 -1.82 -16.82
N GLN A 130 -3.87 -1.59 -15.87
CA GLN A 130 -2.44 -1.34 -16.12
C GLN A 130 -1.62 -2.63 -16.07
N GLY A 131 -1.97 -3.58 -15.18
CA GLY A 131 -1.31 -4.86 -15.08
C GLY A 131 -1.60 -5.58 -13.76
N VAL A 132 -0.88 -6.69 -13.53
CA VAL A 132 -0.92 -7.48 -12.29
C VAL A 132 0.33 -7.21 -11.47
N VAL A 133 0.19 -7.14 -10.15
CA VAL A 133 1.33 -7.10 -9.23
C VAL A 133 2.07 -8.43 -9.32
N TYR A 134 3.26 -8.39 -9.88
CA TYR A 134 4.12 -9.55 -10.11
C TYR A 134 5.05 -9.84 -8.93
N ALA A 135 5.55 -8.78 -8.28
CA ALA A 135 6.39 -8.86 -7.11
C ALA A 135 6.13 -7.67 -6.18
N THR A 136 6.37 -7.90 -4.90
CA THR A 136 6.29 -6.87 -3.86
C THR A 136 7.59 -6.86 -3.08
N PHE A 137 8.13 -5.67 -2.87
CA PHE A 137 9.34 -5.44 -2.09
C PHE A 137 8.99 -4.60 -0.86
N HIS A 138 9.48 -5.02 0.29
CA HIS A 138 9.31 -4.29 1.54
C HIS A 138 10.61 -3.61 1.95
N SER A 139 10.51 -2.37 2.37
CA SER A 139 11.62 -1.55 2.81
C SER A 139 11.43 -1.11 4.25
N SER A 140 12.48 -0.54 4.85
CA SER A 140 12.39 0.19 6.11
C SER A 140 11.49 1.44 6.01
N GLY A 141 11.10 1.85 4.81
CA GLY A 141 10.39 3.10 4.52
C GLY A 141 11.31 4.33 4.58
N ARG A 142 12.55 4.17 4.99
CA ARG A 142 13.55 5.23 5.05
C ARG A 142 14.36 5.23 3.76
N LEU A 143 14.59 6.41 3.21
CA LEU A 143 15.66 6.60 2.26
C LEU A 143 16.95 6.42 3.05
N ASP A 144 17.96 5.75 2.47
CA ASP A 144 19.29 5.94 2.97
C ASP A 144 19.51 7.46 2.98
N THR A 145 20.14 7.98 4.02
CA THR A 145 20.80 9.26 3.93
C THR A 145 21.88 9.09 2.87
N VAL A 146 21.46 9.12 1.61
CA VAL A 146 22.39 9.15 0.50
C VAL A 146 23.18 10.42 0.73
N ASP A 147 24.47 10.23 0.87
CA ASP A 147 25.47 11.19 0.62
C ASP A 147 25.01 12.12 -0.51
N LEU A 148 24.23 13.16 -0.16
CA LEU A 148 23.84 14.22 -1.10
C LEU A 148 25.10 14.79 -1.77
N ASP A 149 26.24 14.75 -1.07
CA ASP A 149 27.55 15.11 -1.62
C ASP A 149 27.99 14.15 -2.72
N GLY A 150 27.69 12.86 -2.63
CA GLY A 150 27.96 11.89 -3.70
C GLY A 150 27.06 12.11 -4.92
N LEU A 151 25.78 12.43 -4.68
CA LEU A 151 24.84 12.72 -5.76
C LEU A 151 25.19 14.05 -6.47
N ILE A 152 25.55 15.07 -5.71
CA ILE A 152 25.98 16.39 -6.24
C ILE A 152 27.28 16.25 -7.05
N LYS A 153 28.21 15.43 -6.59
CA LYS A 153 29.46 15.14 -7.34
C LYS A 153 29.24 14.33 -8.61
N SER A 154 28.13 13.60 -8.74
CA SER A 154 27.80 12.84 -9.96
C SER A 154 27.07 13.66 -11.03
N ILE A 155 26.62 14.87 -10.72
CA ILE A 155 26.01 15.76 -11.71
C ILE A 155 27.12 16.29 -12.64
N PRO A 156 27.08 16.03 -13.96
CA PRO A 156 28.07 16.58 -14.88
C PRO A 156 28.13 18.10 -14.73
N ALA A 157 29.32 18.65 -14.64
CA ALA A 157 29.56 20.09 -14.47
C ALA A 157 28.90 20.97 -15.57
N ALA A 158 28.54 20.38 -16.70
CA ALA A 158 27.83 21.03 -17.82
C ALA A 158 26.37 21.42 -17.47
N LEU A 159 25.77 20.84 -16.44
CA LEU A 159 24.40 21.18 -15.98
C LEU A 159 24.39 22.20 -14.83
N ALA A 160 25.54 22.53 -14.27
CA ALA A 160 25.71 23.44 -13.14
C ALA A 160 26.03 24.89 -13.55
N ALA A 161 26.17 25.20 -14.82
CA ALA A 161 26.45 26.54 -15.29
C ALA A 161 25.18 27.37 -15.42
N PRO A 162 25.09 28.55 -14.76
CA PRO A 162 23.94 29.45 -14.97
C PRO A 162 23.95 29.93 -16.43
N ALA A 163 22.78 29.83 -17.05
CA ALA A 163 22.57 30.44 -18.37
C ALA A 163 22.91 31.94 -18.31
N ARG A 164 23.85 32.37 -19.13
CA ARG A 164 24.18 33.78 -19.34
C ARG A 164 23.16 34.41 -20.28
#